data_a6342a569e047cbd4b3f8931d93cc251
#
_entry.id   a6342a569e047cbd4b3f8931d93cc251
#
_cell.length_a   1.000
_cell.length_b   1.000
_cell.length_c   1.000
_cell.angle_alpha   90.00
_cell.angle_beta   90.00
_cell.angle_gamma   90.00
#
_symmetry.space_group_name_H-M   'P 1'
#
loop_
_entity.id
_entity.type
_entity.pdbx_description
1 polymer ?
#
loop_
_entity_poly.entity_id
_entity_poly.type
_entity_poly.pdbx_seq_one_letter_code
_entity_poly.pdbx_strand_id
1 'polypeptide(L)'
;VATILVAAAGALFGISPAEWALIALAIVCVWVAEALNTSIEFLVDLASPKPHPLAGKAKDVAAAAVLIAAIGSLIVGALVFGPHVLRILER
;
A
#
# COMPACT_ATOMS: atom_id res chain seq x y z
N VAL A 1 -9.69 -1.59 7.03
CA VAL A 1 -10.55 -2.63 6.41
C VAL A 1 -9.75 -3.53 5.48
N ALA A 2 -8.96 -2.95 4.56
CA ALA A 2 -8.16 -3.76 3.62
C ALA A 2 -7.19 -4.70 4.35
N THR A 3 -6.52 -4.22 5.39
CA THR A 3 -5.59 -5.05 6.18
C THR A 3 -6.30 -6.25 6.81
N ILE A 4 -7.49 -6.05 7.34
CA ILE A 4 -8.30 -7.12 7.94
C ILE A 4 -8.71 -8.14 6.88
N LEU A 5 -9.15 -7.69 5.71
CA LEU A 5 -9.55 -8.56 4.61
C LEU A 5 -8.37 -9.41 4.11
N VAL A 6 -7.20 -8.80 3.98
CA VAL A 6 -5.98 -9.51 3.54
C VAL A 6 -5.55 -10.55 4.58
N ALA A 7 -5.58 -10.19 5.87
CA ALA A 7 -5.24 -11.12 6.95
C ALA A 7 -6.20 -12.31 6.97
N ALA A 8 -7.50 -12.05 6.81
CA ALA A 8 -8.51 -13.12 6.74
C ALA A 8 -8.28 -14.03 5.53
N ALA A 9 -8.00 -13.46 4.36
CA ALA A 9 -7.69 -14.23 3.15
C ALA A 9 -6.44 -15.10 3.35
N GLY A 10 -5.39 -14.55 3.96
CA GLY A 10 -4.18 -15.31 4.28
C GLY A 10 -4.44 -16.50 5.19
N ALA A 11 -5.25 -16.29 6.21
CA ALA A 11 -5.65 -17.37 7.12
C ALA A 11 -6.48 -18.43 6.40
N LEU A 12 -7.43 -18.02 5.55
CA LEU A 12 -8.29 -18.94 4.81
C LEU A 12 -7.50 -19.77 3.79
N PHE A 13 -6.56 -19.18 3.07
CA PHE A 13 -5.74 -19.88 2.09
C PHE A 13 -4.57 -20.65 2.73
N GLY A 14 -4.27 -20.42 4.00
CA GLY A 14 -3.15 -21.07 4.66
C GLY A 14 -1.81 -20.73 4.03
N ILE A 15 -1.54 -19.45 3.81
CA ILE A 15 -0.31 -19.00 3.18
C ILE A 15 0.91 -19.30 4.06
N SER A 16 2.07 -19.47 3.42
CA SER A 16 3.33 -19.79 4.10
C SER A 16 3.86 -18.61 4.93
N PRO A 17 4.77 -18.86 5.90
CA PRO A 17 5.43 -17.78 6.63
C PRO A 17 6.13 -16.76 5.72
N ALA A 18 6.77 -17.22 4.64
CA ALA A 18 7.40 -16.30 3.67
C ALA A 18 6.35 -15.43 2.98
N GLU A 19 5.22 -15.99 2.61
CA GLU A 19 4.11 -15.23 2.02
C GLU A 19 3.52 -14.23 3.01
N TRP A 20 3.39 -14.62 4.29
CA TRP A 20 2.98 -13.69 5.36
C TRP A 20 3.95 -12.52 5.48
N ALA A 21 5.26 -12.78 5.40
CA ALA A 21 6.27 -11.73 5.45
C ALA A 21 6.13 -10.74 4.29
N LEU A 22 5.89 -11.24 3.08
CA LEU A 22 5.67 -10.40 1.90
C LEU A 22 4.42 -9.53 2.04
N ILE A 23 3.33 -10.11 2.51
CA ILE A 23 2.09 -9.38 2.75
C ILE A 23 2.27 -8.32 3.84
N ALA A 24 2.95 -8.66 4.93
CA ALA A 24 3.24 -7.71 6.00
C ALA A 24 4.06 -6.53 5.51
N LEU A 25 5.11 -6.78 4.71
CA LEU A 25 5.92 -5.72 4.12
C LEU A 25 5.11 -4.82 3.19
N ALA A 26 4.26 -5.42 2.35
CA ALA A 26 3.39 -4.66 1.45
C ALA A 26 2.45 -3.73 2.22
N ILE A 27 1.83 -4.22 3.28
CA ILE A 27 0.94 -3.44 4.14
C ILE A 27 1.70 -2.29 4.81
N VAL A 28 2.86 -2.59 5.39
CA VAL A 28 3.70 -1.58 6.07
C VAL A 28 4.15 -0.51 5.08
N CYS A 29 4.54 -0.88 3.86
CA CYS A 29 4.94 0.10 2.83
C CYS A 29 3.82 1.10 2.52
N VAL A 30 2.58 0.64 2.40
CA VAL A 30 1.44 1.53 2.16
C VAL A 30 1.21 2.46 3.35
N TRP A 31 1.24 1.93 4.57
CA TRP A 31 1.04 2.73 5.77
C TRP A 31 2.13 3.79 5.94
N VAL A 32 3.39 3.42 5.68
CA VAL A 32 4.51 4.37 5.73
C VAL A 32 4.34 5.46 4.66
N ALA A 33 4.00 5.08 3.44
CA ALA A 33 3.78 6.05 2.36
C ALA A 33 2.64 7.01 2.70
N GLU A 34 1.53 6.52 3.24
CA GLU A 34 0.40 7.35 3.66
C GLU A 34 0.76 8.30 4.80
N ALA A 35 1.50 7.81 5.79
CA ALA A 35 1.96 8.65 6.91
C ALA A 35 2.88 9.77 6.42
N LEU A 36 3.82 9.44 5.53
CA LEU A 36 4.73 10.43 4.95
C LEU A 36 3.97 11.45 4.09
N ASN A 37 3.00 11.00 3.30
CA ASN A 37 2.18 11.89 2.50
C ASN A 37 1.43 12.90 3.39
N THR A 38 0.82 12.42 4.46
CA THR A 38 0.10 13.28 5.42
C THR A 38 1.05 14.28 6.08
N SER A 39 2.24 13.84 6.48
CA SER A 39 3.28 14.70 7.06
C SER A 39 3.69 15.80 6.08
N ILE A 40 3.90 15.44 4.82
CA ILE A 40 4.29 16.40 3.77
C ILE A 40 3.16 17.41 3.55
N GLU A 41 1.91 16.98 3.53
CA GLU A 41 0.77 17.88 3.40
C GLU A 41 0.73 18.92 4.52
N PHE A 42 0.92 18.49 5.76
CA PHE A 42 0.97 19.40 6.90
C PHE A 42 2.14 20.38 6.80
N LEU A 43 3.33 19.89 6.42
CA LEU A 43 4.50 20.74 6.26
C LEU A 43 4.32 21.77 5.14
N VAL A 44 3.76 21.36 4.03
CA VAL A 44 3.50 22.26 2.89
C VAL A 44 2.48 23.32 3.28
N ASP A 45 1.41 22.95 3.98
CA ASP A 45 0.39 23.91 4.42
C ASP A 45 0.96 24.90 5.44
N LEU A 46 1.87 24.46 6.30
CA LEU A 46 2.56 25.34 7.24
C LEU A 46 3.51 26.30 6.52
N ALA A 47 4.31 25.80 5.59
CA ALA A 47 5.33 26.57 4.88
C ALA A 47 4.76 27.48 3.79
N SER A 48 3.64 27.10 3.19
CA SER A 48 3.03 27.82 2.07
C SER A 48 1.51 27.98 2.28
N PRO A 49 1.08 28.91 3.15
CA PRO A 49 -0.35 29.18 3.38
C PRO A 49 -1.07 29.70 2.13
N LYS A 50 -0.30 30.33 1.22
CA LYS A 50 -0.80 30.79 -0.07
C LYS A 50 -0.42 29.83 -1.16
N PRO A 51 -1.23 29.70 -2.24
CA PRO A 51 -0.90 28.83 -3.36
C PRO A 51 0.48 29.16 -3.94
N HIS A 52 1.28 28.10 -4.17
CA HIS A 52 2.59 28.19 -4.79
C HIS A 52 2.82 26.96 -5.65
N PRO A 53 3.39 27.09 -6.86
CA PRO A 53 3.59 25.94 -7.76
C PRO A 53 4.40 24.79 -7.17
N LEU A 54 5.44 25.10 -6.39
CA LEU A 54 6.26 24.07 -5.73
C LEU A 54 5.50 23.34 -4.62
N ALA A 55 4.61 24.06 -3.91
CA ALA A 55 3.77 23.43 -2.90
C ALA A 55 2.84 22.37 -3.51
N GLY A 56 2.21 22.70 -4.64
CA GLY A 56 1.38 21.76 -5.38
C GLY A 56 2.18 20.57 -5.89
N LYS A 57 3.37 20.78 -6.43
CA LYS A 57 4.25 19.70 -6.90
C LYS A 57 4.66 18.77 -5.77
N ALA A 58 5.00 19.31 -4.60
CA ALA A 58 5.39 18.52 -3.45
C ALA A 58 4.26 17.60 -3.00
N LYS A 59 3.03 18.13 -2.93
CA LYS A 59 1.85 17.34 -2.58
C LYS A 59 1.56 16.25 -3.62
N ASP A 60 1.69 16.58 -4.92
CA ASP A 60 1.46 15.64 -6.00
C ASP A 60 2.45 14.47 -5.97
N VAL A 61 3.73 14.75 -5.74
CA VAL A 61 4.76 13.72 -5.64
C VAL A 61 4.52 12.83 -4.42
N ALA A 62 4.14 13.42 -3.29
CA ALA A 62 3.82 12.67 -2.08
C ALA A 62 2.62 11.74 -2.30
N ALA A 63 1.58 12.23 -2.98
CA ALA A 63 0.43 11.41 -3.34
C ALA A 63 0.80 10.30 -4.33
N ALA A 64 1.71 10.59 -5.29
CA ALA A 64 2.21 9.59 -6.22
C ALA A 64 2.96 8.46 -5.50
N ALA A 65 3.69 8.77 -4.43
CA ALA A 65 4.38 7.76 -3.63
C ALA A 65 3.38 6.76 -3.00
N VAL A 66 2.24 7.25 -2.51
CA VAL A 66 1.17 6.38 -1.98
C VAL A 66 0.62 5.49 -3.10
N LEU A 67 0.40 6.05 -4.28
CA LEU A 67 -0.11 5.29 -5.42
C LEU A 67 0.86 4.19 -5.84
N ILE A 68 2.16 4.50 -5.90
CA ILE A 68 3.21 3.51 -6.22
C ILE A 68 3.21 2.37 -5.20
N ALA A 69 3.14 2.70 -3.91
CA ALA A 69 3.08 1.70 -2.85
C ALA A 69 1.84 0.83 -2.96
N ALA A 70 0.68 1.43 -3.26
CA ALA A 70 -0.57 0.70 -3.44
C ALA A 70 -0.52 -0.25 -4.63
N ILE A 71 0.00 0.19 -5.77
CA ILE A 71 0.17 -0.64 -6.96
C ILE A 71 1.12 -1.81 -6.66
N GLY A 72 2.26 -1.52 -6.02
CA GLY A 72 3.22 -2.56 -5.61
C GLY A 72 2.59 -3.59 -4.68
N SER A 73 1.77 -3.15 -3.75
CA SER A 73 1.05 -4.04 -2.83
C SER A 73 0.03 -4.91 -3.54
N LEU A 74 -0.68 -4.38 -4.55
CA LEU A 74 -1.58 -5.17 -5.38
C LEU A 74 -0.83 -6.26 -6.15
N ILE A 75 0.36 -5.94 -6.67
CA ILE A 75 1.20 -6.92 -7.36
C ILE A 75 1.62 -8.03 -6.39
N VAL A 76 2.07 -7.67 -5.19
CA VAL A 76 2.43 -8.67 -4.16
C VAL A 76 1.22 -9.54 -3.82
N GLY A 77 0.05 -8.95 -3.63
CA GLY A 77 -1.17 -9.69 -3.36
C GLY A 77 -1.52 -10.67 -4.49
N ALA A 78 -1.39 -10.23 -5.73
CA ALA A 78 -1.64 -11.09 -6.89
C ALA A 78 -0.65 -12.26 -6.95
N LEU A 79 0.62 -12.02 -6.67
CA LEU A 79 1.65 -13.07 -6.68
C LEU A 79 1.50 -14.06 -5.53
N VAL A 80 1.03 -13.61 -4.38
CA VAL A 80 0.80 -14.48 -3.21
C VAL A 80 -0.49 -15.28 -3.36
N PHE A 81 -1.59 -14.60 -3.64
CA PHE A 81 -2.92 -15.23 -3.66
C PHE A 81 -3.30 -15.85 -5.00
N GLY A 82 -2.73 -15.36 -6.11
CA GLY A 82 -3.04 -15.86 -7.45
C GLY A 82 -2.90 -17.38 -7.59
N PRO A 83 -1.74 -17.97 -7.22
CA PRO A 83 -1.56 -19.42 -7.27
C PRO A 83 -2.54 -20.21 -6.41
N HIS A 84 -2.91 -19.67 -5.24
CA HIS A 84 -3.88 -20.31 -4.34
C HIS A 84 -5.28 -20.33 -4.95
N VAL A 85 -5.69 -19.22 -5.57
CA VAL A 85 -6.98 -19.11 -6.26
C VAL A 85 -7.02 -20.06 -7.47
N LEU A 86 -5.96 -20.09 -8.27
CA LEU A 86 -5.88 -20.99 -9.43
C LEU A 86 -6.00 -22.44 -9.03
N ARG A 87 -5.40 -22.85 -7.94
CA ARG A 87 -5.50 -24.23 -7.42
C ARG A 87 -6.94 -24.57 -7.04
N ILE A 88 -7.69 -23.65 -6.48
CA ILE A 88 -9.10 -23.86 -6.17
C ILE A 88 -9.93 -24.01 -7.43
N LEU A 89 -9.68 -23.16 -8.43
CA LEU A 89 -10.42 -23.20 -9.70
C LEU A 89 -10.14 -24.46 -10.54
N GLU A 90 -8.97 -25.08 -10.36
CA GLU A 90 -8.58 -26.31 -11.05
C GLU A 90 -9.17 -27.59 -10.42
N ARG A 91 -9.78 -27.47 -9.25
CA ARG A 91 -10.42 -28.61 -8.57
C ARG A 91 -11.80 -28.99 -9.17
#